data_22fc436d3aed7216a9cd785c677641f7
#
_entry.id   22fc436d3aed7216a9cd785c677641f7
#
_cell.length_a   1.000
_cell.length_b   1.000
_cell.length_c   1.000
_cell.angle_alpha   90.00
_cell.angle_beta   90.00
_cell.angle_gamma   90.00
#
_symmetry.space_group_name_H-M   'P 1'
#
loop_
_entity.id
_entity.type
_entity.pdbx_description
1 polymer ?
#
loop_
_entity_poly.entity_id
_entity_poly.type
_entity_poly.pdbx_seq_one_letter_code
_entity_poly.pdbx_strand_id
1 'polypeptide(L)'
;RLVWDRHTGTLTGRPGAQRLAVTSGGTIPDRGLFGVFLASDTGKQPRRVGELDEEMVYESRVGDVFVLGASSWRIEDITPDRVLVTPAPGQPGKLPFWHGDTPGRPAELGRAIGAAVRKLSAAGEREAAAKLEQAGLDELAARNLIRYLAEQRAATGYVPDDRTLVVERFRDELGDWRVVLHSPYGDRVHAPWALAIAARLRERYGGMDVQALHTDDGIIIRVPDSDEPPPTGIALLDPDDVGDLITQEVGASALFASRFRECASRALLLPRRNPGQRTPLWQQRQRSAQLLEVASQYPAFPIVLETVREVLRDVFDVPALTALLRDIASRKVRVVEVETQTPSPFGKSLLF
;
A
#
# COMPACT_ATOMS: atom_id res chain seq x y z
N ARG A 1 5.28 12.66 30.72
CA ARG A 1 4.38 12.01 31.71
C ARG A 1 5.15 11.39 32.87
N LEU A 2 6.37 10.91 32.62
CA LEU A 2 7.30 10.39 33.62
C LEU A 2 8.48 11.37 33.80
N VAL A 3 9.07 11.35 34.97
CA VAL A 3 10.37 11.95 35.26
C VAL A 3 11.34 10.81 35.47
N TRP A 4 12.46 10.81 34.76
CA TRP A 4 13.52 9.85 34.92
C TRP A 4 14.68 10.49 35.67
N ASP A 5 14.92 10.02 36.88
CA ASP A 5 16.13 10.34 37.62
C ASP A 5 17.26 9.42 37.13
N ARG A 6 18.21 9.99 36.40
CA ARG A 6 19.31 9.25 35.81
C ARG A 6 20.35 8.80 36.85
N HIS A 7 20.42 9.46 38.00
CA HIS A 7 21.38 9.11 39.06
C HIS A 7 20.91 7.87 39.83
N THR A 8 19.64 7.81 40.16
CA THR A 8 19.06 6.69 40.90
C THR A 8 18.47 5.61 39.98
N GLY A 9 18.36 5.88 38.67
CA GLY A 9 17.72 4.98 37.70
C GLY A 9 16.20 4.86 37.89
N THR A 10 15.59 5.71 38.69
CA THR A 10 14.16 5.60 39.02
C THR A 10 13.27 6.40 38.09
N LEU A 11 12.08 5.88 37.81
CA LEU A 11 11.03 6.55 37.06
C LEU A 11 9.88 6.95 38.00
N THR A 12 9.52 8.23 37.98
CA THR A 12 8.42 8.76 38.82
C THR A 12 7.32 9.36 37.93
N GLY A 13 6.06 9.02 38.22
CA GLY A 13 4.92 9.59 37.49
C GLY A 13 4.68 11.05 37.86
N ARG A 14 4.51 11.93 36.87
CA ARG A 14 4.04 13.30 37.11
C ARG A 14 2.57 13.29 37.58
N PRO A 15 2.10 14.36 38.27
CA PRO A 15 0.69 14.48 38.62
C PRO A 15 -0.22 14.22 37.40
N GLY A 16 -1.22 13.34 37.57
CA GLY A 16 -2.14 12.93 36.52
C GLY A 16 -1.63 11.83 35.57
N ALA A 17 -0.39 11.33 35.70
CA ALA A 17 0.15 10.27 34.84
C ALA A 17 -0.67 8.98 34.95
N GLN A 18 -1.09 8.58 36.15
CA GLN A 18 -1.93 7.39 36.34
C GLN A 18 -3.27 7.50 35.60
N ARG A 19 -3.95 8.65 35.71
CA ARG A 19 -5.21 8.88 35.01
C ARG A 19 -5.04 8.75 33.50
N LEU A 20 -3.97 9.31 32.94
CA LEU A 20 -3.67 9.22 31.52
C LEU A 20 -3.39 7.78 31.08
N ALA A 21 -2.65 7.01 31.87
CA ALA A 21 -2.36 5.60 31.57
C ALA A 21 -3.65 4.78 31.57
N VAL A 22 -4.55 4.96 32.55
CA VAL A 22 -5.83 4.27 32.63
C VAL A 22 -6.79 4.64 31.52
N THR A 23 -6.75 5.89 31.03
CA THR A 23 -7.59 6.36 29.92
C THR A 23 -6.98 6.12 28.55
N SER A 24 -5.76 5.61 28.48
CA SER A 24 -5.10 5.25 27.23
C SER A 24 -5.78 4.06 26.55
N GLY A 25 -5.84 4.09 25.22
CA GLY A 25 -6.33 2.97 24.39
C GLY A 25 -5.39 1.77 24.35
N GLY A 26 -4.16 1.88 24.89
CA GLY A 26 -3.13 0.87 24.72
C GLY A 26 -2.44 0.97 23.35
N THR A 27 -1.78 -0.13 22.96
CA THR A 27 -1.04 -0.23 21.70
C THR A 27 -1.86 -0.84 20.55
N ILE A 28 -3.09 -1.30 20.83
CA ILE A 28 -3.97 -1.84 19.79
C ILE A 28 -4.57 -0.64 19.04
N PRO A 29 -4.30 -0.49 17.74
CA PRO A 29 -4.85 0.61 16.97
C PRO A 29 -6.37 0.50 16.85
N ASP A 30 -7.06 1.62 17.09
CA ASP A 30 -8.47 1.74 16.73
C ASP A 30 -8.53 2.04 15.21
N ARG A 31 -8.61 1.01 14.38
CA ARG A 31 -8.85 1.17 12.94
C ARG A 31 -10.32 1.46 12.69
N GLY A 32 -10.56 2.41 11.80
CA GLY A 32 -11.89 2.85 11.46
C GLY A 32 -12.38 2.31 10.14
N LEU A 33 -13.50 1.63 10.23
CA LEU A 33 -14.32 1.39 9.06
C LEU A 33 -15.39 2.48 9.00
N PHE A 34 -15.58 3.06 7.81
CA PHE A 34 -16.70 3.95 7.54
C PHE A 34 -17.89 3.13 7.09
N GLY A 35 -19.02 3.26 7.80
CA GLY A 35 -20.26 2.69 7.32
C GLY A 35 -20.70 3.34 6.01
N VAL A 36 -21.05 2.53 5.02
CA VAL A 36 -21.60 2.98 3.73
C VAL A 36 -23.10 2.84 3.78
N PHE A 37 -23.81 3.93 3.46
CA PHE A 37 -25.26 3.99 3.53
C PHE A 37 -25.85 4.56 2.23
N LEU A 38 -27.03 4.07 1.85
CA LEU A 38 -27.77 4.66 0.74
C LEU A 38 -28.19 6.08 1.09
N ALA A 39 -27.92 7.01 0.20
CA ALA A 39 -28.52 8.34 0.22
C ALA A 39 -30.03 8.18 -0.06
N SER A 40 -30.88 8.34 0.96
CA SER A 40 -32.34 8.23 0.77
C SER A 40 -33.02 9.57 0.91
N ASP A 41 -33.80 9.93 -0.09
CA ASP A 41 -34.64 11.16 -0.09
C ASP A 41 -35.85 11.11 0.84
N THR A 42 -36.10 10.00 1.53
CA THR A 42 -37.40 9.75 2.15
C THR A 42 -37.35 9.50 3.66
N GLY A 43 -36.67 10.28 4.44
CA GLY A 43 -36.84 10.28 5.93
C GLY A 43 -36.79 8.94 6.68
N LYS A 44 -36.55 7.84 5.99
CA LYS A 44 -36.31 6.50 6.57
C LYS A 44 -34.84 6.37 6.96
N GLN A 45 -34.59 5.58 7.99
CA GLN A 45 -33.20 5.28 8.40
C GLN A 45 -32.38 4.81 7.17
N PRO A 46 -31.20 5.42 6.93
CA PRO A 46 -30.36 5.07 5.80
C PRO A 46 -30.03 3.57 5.83
N ARG A 47 -30.28 2.87 4.73
CA ARG A 47 -29.95 1.45 4.62
C ARG A 47 -28.44 1.29 4.48
N ARG A 48 -27.84 0.51 5.37
CA ARG A 48 -26.40 0.18 5.31
C ARG A 48 -26.15 -0.76 4.14
N VAL A 49 -25.15 -0.41 3.33
CA VAL A 49 -24.68 -1.19 2.18
C VAL A 49 -23.46 -2.03 2.55
N GLY A 50 -22.57 -1.49 3.40
CA GLY A 50 -21.35 -2.15 3.81
C GLY A 50 -20.43 -1.23 4.60
N GLU A 51 -19.13 -1.47 4.51
CA GLU A 51 -18.09 -0.67 5.15
C GLU A 51 -16.93 -0.45 4.19
N LEU A 52 -16.26 0.69 4.33
CA LEU A 52 -15.02 1.02 3.63
C LEU A 52 -13.92 1.29 4.64
N ASP A 53 -12.69 0.95 4.24
CA ASP A 53 -11.51 1.31 5.01
C ASP A 53 -11.34 2.84 5.08
N GLU A 54 -10.79 3.31 6.19
CA GLU A 54 -10.56 4.73 6.45
C GLU A 54 -9.66 5.36 5.39
N GLU A 55 -8.61 4.69 4.98
CA GLU A 55 -7.66 5.20 3.99
C GLU A 55 -8.34 5.39 2.63
N MET A 56 -9.14 4.42 2.20
CA MET A 56 -9.92 4.54 0.98
C MET A 56 -10.88 5.73 1.00
N VAL A 57 -11.54 5.97 2.14
CA VAL A 57 -12.46 7.11 2.27
C VAL A 57 -11.71 8.44 2.22
N TYR A 58 -10.52 8.53 2.80
CA TYR A 58 -9.68 9.73 2.73
C TYR A 58 -9.18 10.03 1.30
N GLU A 59 -8.92 9.02 0.51
CA GLU A 59 -8.48 9.16 -0.88
C GLU A 59 -9.63 9.34 -1.86
N SER A 60 -10.87 9.18 -1.39
CA SER A 60 -12.07 9.30 -2.22
C SER A 60 -12.65 10.71 -2.17
N ARG A 61 -13.31 11.10 -3.24
CA ARG A 61 -14.02 12.37 -3.37
C ARG A 61 -15.50 12.13 -3.66
N VAL A 62 -16.32 13.12 -3.35
CA VAL A 62 -17.73 13.15 -3.81
C VAL A 62 -17.76 13.06 -5.34
N GLY A 63 -18.59 12.17 -5.86
CA GLY A 63 -18.67 11.84 -7.28
C GLY A 63 -17.88 10.61 -7.71
N ASP A 64 -16.91 10.14 -6.91
CA ASP A 64 -16.15 8.92 -7.21
C ASP A 64 -17.10 7.71 -7.22
N VAL A 65 -16.76 6.75 -8.10
CA VAL A 65 -17.46 5.46 -8.17
C VAL A 65 -16.54 4.37 -7.64
N PHE A 66 -17.08 3.49 -6.80
CA PHE A 66 -16.36 2.32 -6.31
C PHE A 66 -17.25 1.08 -6.35
N VAL A 67 -16.60 -0.09 -6.34
CA VAL A 67 -17.28 -1.39 -6.34
C VAL A 67 -17.32 -1.91 -4.90
N LEU A 68 -18.51 -2.25 -4.38
CA LEU A 68 -18.67 -2.90 -3.09
C LEU A 68 -19.61 -4.10 -3.24
N GLY A 69 -19.10 -5.28 -3.01
CA GLY A 69 -19.80 -6.51 -3.39
C GLY A 69 -19.91 -6.64 -4.91
N ALA A 70 -21.08 -7.03 -5.39
CA ALA A 70 -21.37 -7.17 -6.82
C ALA A 70 -21.87 -5.88 -7.49
N SER A 71 -21.84 -4.74 -6.81
CA SER A 71 -22.48 -3.50 -7.27
C SER A 71 -21.51 -2.33 -7.24
N SER A 72 -21.69 -1.40 -8.22
CA SER A 72 -20.98 -0.14 -8.25
C SER A 72 -21.82 0.94 -7.55
N TRP A 73 -21.12 1.81 -6.81
CA TRP A 73 -21.70 2.85 -5.97
C TRP A 73 -21.01 4.17 -6.23
N ARG A 74 -21.80 5.23 -6.38
CA ARG A 74 -21.30 6.61 -6.48
C ARG A 74 -21.33 7.26 -5.10
N ILE A 75 -20.27 7.92 -4.72
CA ILE A 75 -20.20 8.71 -3.48
C ILE A 75 -20.96 10.02 -3.67
N GLU A 76 -22.00 10.21 -2.87
CA GLU A 76 -22.79 11.46 -2.84
C GLU A 76 -22.29 12.41 -1.77
N ASP A 77 -21.88 11.86 -0.61
CA ASP A 77 -21.35 12.67 0.49
C ASP A 77 -20.43 11.83 1.39
N ILE A 78 -19.45 12.48 1.98
CA ILE A 78 -18.53 11.91 2.96
C ILE A 78 -18.65 12.72 4.25
N THR A 79 -19.34 12.16 5.22
CA THR A 79 -19.47 12.76 6.55
C THR A 79 -18.37 12.23 7.49
N PRO A 80 -18.17 12.82 8.68
CA PRO A 80 -17.15 12.36 9.62
C PRO A 80 -17.30 10.90 10.09
N ASP A 81 -18.48 10.29 9.95
CA ASP A 81 -18.78 8.95 10.48
C ASP A 81 -19.31 7.95 9.44
N ARG A 82 -19.63 8.41 8.22
CA ARG A 82 -20.21 7.55 7.16
C ARG A 82 -20.00 8.09 5.75
N VAL A 83 -20.18 7.22 4.77
CA VAL A 83 -20.22 7.55 3.35
C VAL A 83 -21.64 7.35 2.84
N LEU A 84 -22.21 8.35 2.18
CA LEU A 84 -23.53 8.28 1.53
C LEU A 84 -23.34 7.98 0.05
N VAL A 85 -24.07 6.99 -0.46
CA VAL A 85 -23.90 6.51 -1.83
C VAL A 85 -25.23 6.33 -2.55
N THR A 86 -25.18 6.40 -3.88
CA THR A 86 -26.24 5.99 -4.80
C THR A 86 -25.77 4.84 -5.69
N PRO A 87 -26.68 3.96 -6.17
CA PRO A 87 -26.30 2.93 -7.13
C PRO A 87 -25.77 3.55 -8.43
N ALA A 88 -24.68 3.00 -8.96
CA ALA A 88 -24.04 3.43 -10.22
C ALA A 88 -23.85 2.24 -11.17
N PRO A 89 -24.92 1.56 -11.62
CA PRO A 89 -24.79 0.35 -12.42
C PRO A 89 -24.11 0.63 -13.75
N GLY A 90 -23.19 -0.25 -14.13
CA GLY A 90 -22.46 -0.17 -15.40
C GLY A 90 -21.34 0.88 -15.45
N GLN A 91 -21.09 1.61 -14.36
CA GLN A 91 -19.99 2.53 -14.29
C GLN A 91 -18.72 1.82 -13.77
N PRO A 92 -17.57 2.03 -14.43
CA PRO A 92 -16.31 1.53 -13.90
C PRO A 92 -16.03 2.23 -12.56
N GLY A 93 -15.73 1.44 -11.53
CA GLY A 93 -15.46 1.93 -10.19
C GLY A 93 -14.10 1.50 -9.71
N LYS A 94 -13.53 2.28 -8.79
CA LYS A 94 -12.32 1.87 -8.05
C LYS A 94 -12.66 0.62 -7.25
N LEU A 95 -11.79 -0.39 -7.29
CA LEU A 95 -11.92 -1.51 -6.38
C LEU A 95 -11.50 -1.04 -4.98
N PRO A 96 -12.30 -1.33 -3.93
CA PRO A 96 -11.87 -1.04 -2.57
C PRO A 96 -10.62 -1.86 -2.30
N PHE A 97 -9.58 -1.19 -1.88
CA PHE A 97 -8.45 -1.90 -1.30
C PHE A 97 -8.66 -1.97 0.21
N TRP A 98 -8.51 -3.15 0.72
CA TRP A 98 -8.49 -3.40 2.15
C TRP A 98 -7.04 -3.59 2.53
N HIS A 99 -6.46 -2.63 3.22
CA HIS A 99 -5.22 -2.91 3.91
C HIS A 99 -5.53 -3.84 5.08
N GLY A 100 -5.48 -5.14 4.81
CA GLY A 100 -5.49 -6.14 5.87
C GLY A 100 -4.30 -5.91 6.80
N ASP A 101 -4.39 -6.39 8.05
CA ASP A 101 -3.28 -6.39 9.00
C ASP A 101 -2.18 -7.39 8.65
N THR A 102 -2.06 -7.76 7.38
CA THR A 102 -0.99 -8.64 6.93
C THR A 102 0.31 -7.84 6.89
N PRO A 103 1.39 -8.38 7.47
CA PRO A 103 2.67 -7.68 7.50
C PRO A 103 3.31 -7.53 6.12
N GLY A 104 2.68 -8.03 5.07
CA GLY A 104 3.27 -8.11 3.73
C GLY A 104 4.43 -9.11 3.66
N ARG A 105 4.93 -9.37 2.46
CA ARG A 105 6.09 -10.21 2.25
C ARG A 105 7.36 -9.43 2.58
N PRO A 106 8.24 -9.89 3.51
CA PRO A 106 9.54 -9.28 3.71
C PRO A 106 10.42 -9.39 2.46
N ALA A 107 11.27 -8.40 2.21
CA ALA A 107 12.14 -8.36 1.03
C ALA A 107 13.07 -9.58 0.92
N GLU A 108 13.53 -10.12 2.06
CA GLU A 108 14.36 -11.31 2.12
C GLU A 108 13.61 -12.56 1.64
N LEU A 109 12.36 -12.74 2.05
CA LEU A 109 11.51 -13.84 1.57
C LEU A 109 11.23 -13.67 0.09
N GLY A 110 10.91 -12.45 -0.36
CA GLY A 110 10.72 -12.14 -1.77
C GLY A 110 11.94 -12.48 -2.62
N ARG A 111 13.13 -12.10 -2.16
CA ARG A 111 14.39 -12.48 -2.81
C ARG A 111 14.61 -13.99 -2.86
N ALA A 112 14.26 -14.71 -1.79
CA ALA A 112 14.37 -16.17 -1.75
C ALA A 112 13.40 -16.84 -2.72
N ILE A 113 12.16 -16.34 -2.81
CA ILE A 113 11.17 -16.79 -3.81
C ILE A 113 11.69 -16.53 -5.22
N GLY A 114 12.17 -15.33 -5.51
CA GLY A 114 12.77 -15.01 -6.81
C GLY A 114 13.94 -15.93 -7.17
N ALA A 115 14.81 -16.22 -6.21
CA ALA A 115 15.93 -17.17 -6.40
C ALA A 115 15.44 -18.60 -6.68
N ALA A 116 14.35 -19.03 -6.03
CA ALA A 116 13.72 -20.33 -6.32
C ALA A 116 13.12 -20.36 -7.73
N VAL A 117 12.36 -19.32 -8.10
CA VAL A 117 11.80 -19.17 -9.46
C VAL A 117 12.91 -19.21 -10.52
N ARG A 118 14.00 -18.47 -10.31
CA ARG A 118 15.15 -18.48 -11.23
C ARG A 118 15.75 -19.87 -11.40
N LYS A 119 15.94 -20.59 -10.29
CA LYS A 119 16.48 -21.96 -10.32
C LYS A 119 15.55 -22.95 -11.03
N LEU A 120 14.23 -22.87 -10.77
CA LEU A 120 13.22 -23.69 -11.42
C LEU A 120 13.13 -23.37 -12.92
N SER A 121 13.14 -22.09 -13.26
CA SER A 121 13.07 -21.64 -14.66
C SER A 121 14.31 -21.99 -15.49
N ALA A 122 15.45 -22.19 -14.86
CA ALA A 122 16.69 -22.61 -15.52
C ALA A 122 16.83 -24.14 -15.63
N ALA A 123 16.09 -24.89 -14.81
CA ALA A 123 16.12 -26.37 -14.81
C ALA A 123 15.24 -26.91 -15.95
N GLY A 124 15.55 -28.12 -16.40
CA GLY A 124 14.65 -28.88 -17.27
C GLY A 124 13.38 -29.29 -16.51
N GLU A 125 12.28 -29.51 -17.24
CA GLU A 125 10.96 -29.80 -16.66
C GLU A 125 10.99 -30.95 -15.63
N ARG A 126 11.67 -32.07 -15.96
CA ARG A 126 11.80 -33.22 -15.06
C ARG A 126 12.60 -32.90 -13.78
N GLU A 127 13.65 -32.11 -13.90
CA GLU A 127 14.47 -31.70 -12.76
C GLU A 127 13.70 -30.72 -11.88
N ALA A 128 12.96 -29.78 -12.47
CA ALA A 128 12.13 -28.84 -11.75
C ALA A 128 11.01 -29.58 -10.99
N ALA A 129 10.34 -30.56 -11.63
CA ALA A 129 9.31 -31.36 -10.99
C ALA A 129 9.87 -32.12 -9.78
N ALA A 130 10.99 -32.82 -9.94
CA ALA A 130 11.62 -33.57 -8.84
C ALA A 130 12.00 -32.65 -7.65
N LYS A 131 12.47 -31.43 -7.90
CA LYS A 131 12.79 -30.48 -6.85
C LYS A 131 11.54 -30.00 -6.11
N LEU A 132 10.43 -29.79 -6.82
CA LEU A 132 9.17 -29.36 -6.24
C LEU A 132 8.53 -30.48 -5.40
N GLU A 133 8.57 -31.71 -5.88
CA GLU A 133 8.12 -32.88 -5.14
C GLU A 133 8.93 -33.10 -3.85
N GLN A 134 10.26 -32.95 -3.90
CA GLN A 134 11.13 -32.98 -2.73
C GLN A 134 10.81 -31.86 -1.74
N ALA A 135 10.32 -30.72 -2.22
CA ALA A 135 9.84 -29.61 -1.38
C ALA A 135 8.43 -29.81 -0.81
N GLY A 136 7.77 -30.93 -1.15
CA GLY A 136 6.46 -31.30 -0.60
C GLY A 136 5.25 -31.02 -1.49
N LEU A 137 5.45 -30.59 -2.74
CA LEU A 137 4.35 -30.44 -3.70
C LEU A 137 3.95 -31.82 -4.26
N ASP A 138 2.66 -32.02 -4.47
CA ASP A 138 2.20 -33.17 -5.25
C ASP A 138 2.50 -32.97 -6.75
N GLU A 139 2.39 -34.05 -7.52
CA GLU A 139 2.67 -34.06 -8.96
C GLU A 139 1.86 -33.02 -9.74
N LEU A 140 0.58 -32.81 -9.36
CA LEU A 140 -0.31 -31.89 -10.05
C LEU A 140 0.09 -30.42 -9.75
N ALA A 141 0.39 -30.11 -8.50
CA ALA A 141 0.85 -28.80 -8.09
C ALA A 141 2.20 -28.44 -8.73
N ALA A 142 3.15 -29.40 -8.75
CA ALA A 142 4.45 -29.22 -9.40
C ALA A 142 4.29 -28.94 -10.90
N ARG A 143 3.47 -29.74 -11.60
CA ARG A 143 3.18 -29.54 -13.04
C ARG A 143 2.52 -28.19 -13.32
N ASN A 144 1.54 -27.79 -12.51
CA ASN A 144 0.86 -26.51 -12.69
C ASN A 144 1.81 -25.32 -12.49
N LEU A 145 2.68 -25.36 -11.49
CA LEU A 145 3.67 -24.31 -11.27
C LEU A 145 4.67 -24.22 -12.44
N ILE A 146 5.19 -25.33 -12.91
CA ILE A 146 6.12 -25.35 -14.05
C ILE A 146 5.44 -24.79 -15.29
N ARG A 147 4.20 -25.19 -15.57
CA ARG A 147 3.41 -24.67 -16.68
C ARG A 147 3.19 -23.16 -16.56
N TYR A 148 2.83 -22.67 -15.39
CA TYR A 148 2.61 -21.24 -15.13
C TYR A 148 3.87 -20.39 -15.40
N LEU A 149 5.06 -20.86 -14.97
CA LEU A 149 6.34 -20.23 -15.29
C LEU A 149 6.67 -20.28 -16.78
N ALA A 150 6.35 -21.38 -17.46
CA ALA A 150 6.57 -21.53 -18.90
C ALA A 150 5.64 -20.60 -19.71
N GLU A 151 4.37 -20.49 -19.35
CA GLU A 151 3.39 -19.59 -19.96
C GLU A 151 3.81 -18.12 -19.78
N GLN A 152 4.31 -17.75 -18.58
CA GLN A 152 4.86 -16.41 -18.34
C GLN A 152 6.03 -16.12 -19.27
N ARG A 153 6.97 -17.05 -19.39
CA ARG A 153 8.12 -16.92 -20.29
C ARG A 153 7.68 -16.81 -21.76
N ALA A 154 6.69 -17.59 -22.18
CA ALA A 154 6.16 -17.53 -23.53
C ALA A 154 5.52 -16.19 -23.85
N ALA A 155 4.82 -15.57 -22.89
CA ALA A 155 4.13 -14.30 -23.06
C ALA A 155 5.09 -13.09 -23.11
N THR A 156 6.14 -13.08 -22.28
CA THR A 156 7.00 -11.90 -22.09
C THR A 156 8.46 -12.11 -22.50
N GLY A 157 8.85 -13.33 -22.81
CA GLY A 157 10.26 -13.72 -23.01
C GLY A 157 11.04 -13.90 -21.71
N TYR A 158 10.49 -13.50 -20.57
CA TYR A 158 11.14 -13.48 -19.26
C TYR A 158 10.23 -14.05 -18.17
N VAL A 159 10.84 -14.55 -17.10
CA VAL A 159 10.16 -14.83 -15.83
C VAL A 159 10.81 -13.92 -14.79
N PRO A 160 10.04 -13.07 -14.11
CA PRO A 160 10.56 -12.21 -13.04
C PRO A 160 11.19 -13.04 -11.94
N ASP A 161 12.36 -12.64 -11.46
CA ASP A 161 13.10 -13.33 -10.41
C ASP A 161 13.91 -12.37 -9.53
N ASP A 162 14.78 -12.87 -8.66
CA ASP A 162 15.62 -12.06 -7.75
C ASP A 162 16.69 -11.21 -8.47
N ARG A 163 16.90 -11.42 -9.78
CA ARG A 163 17.91 -10.73 -10.58
C ARG A 163 17.36 -10.09 -11.85
N THR A 164 16.11 -10.37 -12.17
CA THR A 164 15.45 -9.84 -13.35
C THR A 164 14.04 -9.40 -12.99
N LEU A 165 13.81 -8.09 -13.03
CA LEU A 165 12.48 -7.51 -12.93
C LEU A 165 11.95 -7.24 -14.33
N VAL A 166 10.65 -7.34 -14.51
CA VAL A 166 9.99 -7.15 -15.81
C VAL A 166 9.02 -6.00 -15.71
N VAL A 167 9.18 -5.01 -16.58
CA VAL A 167 8.20 -3.94 -16.78
C VAL A 167 7.40 -4.30 -18.02
N GLU A 168 6.18 -4.73 -17.83
CA GLU A 168 5.24 -5.09 -18.87
C GLU A 168 4.32 -3.92 -19.18
N ARG A 169 4.13 -3.57 -20.46
CA ARG A 169 3.19 -2.54 -20.90
C ARG A 169 2.17 -3.13 -21.85
N PHE A 170 0.92 -2.78 -21.67
CA PHE A 170 -0.17 -3.14 -22.58
C PHE A 170 -1.29 -2.09 -22.51
N ARG A 171 -2.19 -2.11 -23.50
CA ARG A 171 -3.42 -1.34 -23.45
C ARG A 171 -4.53 -2.20 -22.89
N ASP A 172 -5.33 -1.62 -21.99
CA ASP A 172 -6.53 -2.27 -21.48
C ASP A 172 -7.71 -2.14 -22.47
N GLU A 173 -8.84 -2.73 -22.12
CA GLU A 173 -10.05 -2.70 -22.95
C GLU A 173 -10.62 -1.30 -23.19
N LEU A 174 -10.26 -0.33 -22.35
CA LEU A 174 -10.65 1.07 -22.46
C LEU A 174 -9.65 1.90 -23.30
N GLY A 175 -8.53 1.29 -23.70
CA GLY A 175 -7.47 1.95 -24.42
C GLY A 175 -6.41 2.63 -23.55
N ASP A 176 -6.56 2.58 -22.20
CA ASP A 176 -5.58 3.14 -21.27
C ASP A 176 -4.31 2.30 -21.22
N TRP A 177 -3.18 2.96 -21.02
CA TRP A 177 -1.93 2.26 -20.77
C TRP A 177 -1.89 1.68 -19.37
N ARG A 178 -1.55 0.39 -19.30
CA ARG A 178 -1.19 -0.31 -18.08
C ARG A 178 0.29 -0.61 -18.10
N VAL A 179 0.98 -0.23 -17.04
CA VAL A 179 2.37 -0.59 -16.78
C VAL A 179 2.41 -1.46 -15.54
N VAL A 180 2.94 -2.65 -15.69
CA VAL A 180 3.06 -3.62 -14.60
C VAL A 180 4.54 -3.87 -14.34
N LEU A 181 5.02 -3.50 -13.16
CA LEU A 181 6.34 -3.88 -12.69
C LEU A 181 6.23 -5.18 -11.92
N HIS A 182 6.65 -6.28 -12.52
CA HIS A 182 6.75 -7.58 -11.88
C HIS A 182 8.02 -7.66 -11.02
N SER A 183 7.84 -7.88 -9.74
CA SER A 183 8.91 -7.91 -8.76
C SER A 183 8.53 -8.80 -7.56
N PRO A 184 9.40 -9.69 -7.09
CA PRO A 184 9.10 -10.58 -5.97
C PRO A 184 9.33 -9.95 -4.59
N TYR A 185 9.80 -8.71 -4.51
CA TYR A 185 10.38 -8.12 -3.30
C TYR A 185 9.37 -7.74 -2.20
N GLY A 186 8.07 -7.87 -2.45
CA GLY A 186 7.03 -7.71 -1.44
C GLY A 186 6.45 -6.31 -1.33
N ASP A 187 5.26 -6.24 -0.77
CA ASP A 187 4.44 -5.04 -0.70
C ASP A 187 5.12 -3.88 0.04
N ARG A 188 5.86 -4.17 1.12
CA ARG A 188 6.59 -3.15 1.89
C ARG A 188 7.69 -2.43 1.09
N VAL A 189 8.18 -3.05 0.01
CA VAL A 189 9.11 -2.45 -0.95
C VAL A 189 8.34 -1.78 -2.09
N HIS A 190 7.27 -2.43 -2.55
CA HIS A 190 6.50 -1.94 -3.70
C HIS A 190 5.66 -0.71 -3.38
N ALA A 191 5.09 -0.61 -2.17
CA ALA A 191 4.28 0.53 -1.76
C ALA A 191 5.04 1.88 -1.86
N PRO A 192 6.20 2.06 -1.21
CA PRO A 192 6.98 3.28 -1.35
C PRO A 192 7.52 3.48 -2.76
N TRP A 193 7.83 2.41 -3.48
CA TRP A 193 8.26 2.51 -4.88
C TRP A 193 7.14 3.01 -5.79
N ALA A 194 5.92 2.47 -5.65
CA ALA A 194 4.74 2.93 -6.37
C ALA A 194 4.43 4.41 -6.09
N LEU A 195 4.54 4.83 -4.83
CA LEU A 195 4.36 6.22 -4.41
C LEU A 195 5.36 7.15 -5.11
N ALA A 196 6.63 6.78 -5.12
CA ALA A 196 7.68 7.57 -5.76
C ALA A 196 7.54 7.60 -7.30
N ILE A 197 7.16 6.49 -7.93
CA ILE A 197 6.86 6.45 -9.37
C ILE A 197 5.67 7.35 -9.70
N ALA A 198 4.58 7.25 -8.93
CA ALA A 198 3.39 8.08 -9.13
C ALA A 198 3.70 9.57 -8.99
N ALA A 199 4.55 9.96 -8.04
CA ALA A 199 5.00 11.33 -7.85
C ALA A 199 5.75 11.84 -9.09
N ARG A 200 6.71 11.07 -9.60
CA ARG A 200 7.47 11.42 -10.82
C ARG A 200 6.59 11.52 -12.06
N LEU A 201 5.60 10.65 -12.19
CA LEU A 201 4.66 10.70 -13.30
C LEU A 201 3.72 11.89 -13.21
N ARG A 202 3.21 12.23 -12.03
CA ARG A 202 2.40 13.44 -11.82
C ARG A 202 3.18 14.70 -12.20
N GLU A 203 4.43 14.79 -11.81
CA GLU A 203 5.31 15.90 -12.20
C GLU A 203 5.48 15.97 -13.73
N ARG A 204 5.74 14.82 -14.38
CA ARG A 204 5.95 14.73 -15.84
C ARG A 204 4.69 15.06 -16.65
N TYR A 205 3.52 14.63 -16.18
CA TYR A 205 2.24 14.81 -16.87
C TYR A 205 1.44 16.03 -16.37
N GLY A 206 2.10 17.02 -15.76
CA GLY A 206 1.47 18.28 -15.39
C GLY A 206 0.35 18.16 -14.34
N GLY A 207 0.47 17.20 -13.42
CA GLY A 207 -0.50 17.00 -12.34
C GLY A 207 -1.62 15.99 -12.66
N MET A 208 -1.51 15.25 -13.77
CA MET A 208 -2.47 14.20 -14.11
C MET A 208 -2.56 13.15 -12.98
N ASP A 209 -3.78 12.70 -12.66
CA ASP A 209 -4.01 11.69 -11.64
C ASP A 209 -3.55 10.30 -12.14
N VAL A 210 -2.39 9.89 -11.67
CA VAL A 210 -1.81 8.58 -11.97
C VAL A 210 -2.19 7.62 -10.86
N GLN A 211 -2.91 6.57 -11.22
CA GLN A 211 -3.29 5.51 -10.28
C GLN A 211 -2.17 4.46 -10.22
N ALA A 212 -1.64 4.23 -9.03
CA ALA A 212 -0.66 3.18 -8.76
C ALA A 212 -1.23 2.24 -7.68
N LEU A 213 -1.24 0.95 -7.97
CA LEU A 213 -1.59 -0.12 -7.05
C LEU A 213 -0.34 -0.98 -6.82
N HIS A 214 -0.24 -1.58 -5.66
CA HIS A 214 0.90 -2.44 -5.31
C HIS A 214 0.43 -3.67 -4.57
N THR A 215 1.17 -4.74 -4.71
CA THR A 215 0.97 -6.03 -4.03
C THR A 215 2.33 -6.62 -3.68
N ASP A 216 2.34 -7.81 -3.08
CA ASP A 216 3.59 -8.55 -2.83
C ASP A 216 4.34 -8.95 -4.12
N ASP A 217 3.67 -8.99 -5.27
CA ASP A 217 4.23 -9.50 -6.52
C ASP A 217 4.49 -8.40 -7.57
N GLY A 218 4.19 -7.14 -7.25
CA GLY A 218 4.51 -6.06 -8.15
C GLY A 218 3.71 -4.77 -7.97
N ILE A 219 3.85 -3.89 -8.95
CA ILE A 219 3.22 -2.58 -9.00
C ILE A 219 2.46 -2.46 -10.32
N ILE A 220 1.24 -1.95 -10.26
CA ILE A 220 0.41 -1.67 -11.42
C ILE A 220 0.20 -0.17 -11.49
N ILE A 221 0.46 0.42 -12.65
CA ILE A 221 0.26 1.85 -12.90
C ILE A 221 -0.71 1.99 -14.07
N ARG A 222 -1.73 2.80 -13.88
CA ARG A 222 -2.62 3.23 -14.93
C ARG A 222 -2.25 4.64 -15.34
N VAL A 223 -1.95 4.81 -16.63
CA VAL A 223 -1.74 6.11 -17.27
C VAL A 223 -2.93 6.33 -18.20
N PRO A 224 -3.85 7.25 -17.88
CA PRO A 224 -5.04 7.45 -18.70
C PRO A 224 -4.68 8.11 -20.02
N ASP A 225 -5.39 7.69 -21.06
CA ASP A 225 -5.53 8.26 -22.40
C ASP A 225 -4.32 9.07 -22.92
N SER A 226 -3.22 8.36 -23.15
CA SER A 226 -2.03 8.89 -23.81
C SER A 226 -1.81 8.16 -25.13
N ASP A 227 -1.73 8.88 -26.23
CA ASP A 227 -1.37 8.31 -27.54
C ASP A 227 0.05 7.74 -27.51
N GLU A 228 0.92 8.33 -26.70
CA GLU A 228 2.29 7.87 -26.50
C GLU A 228 2.37 6.83 -25.38
N PRO A 229 3.16 5.77 -25.56
CA PRO A 229 3.41 4.81 -24.50
C PRO A 229 4.10 5.49 -23.28
N PRO A 230 3.83 5.04 -22.06
CA PRO A 230 4.55 5.53 -20.88
C PRO A 230 6.06 5.41 -21.07
N PRO A 231 6.84 6.34 -20.50
CA PRO A 231 8.27 6.39 -20.74
C PRO A 231 8.96 5.10 -20.29
N THR A 232 9.99 4.73 -21.06
CA THR A 232 10.94 3.69 -20.63
C THR A 232 11.65 4.14 -19.34
N GLY A 233 12.03 3.18 -18.52
CA GLY A 233 12.72 3.46 -17.25
C GLY A 233 11.83 4.00 -16.13
N ILE A 234 10.51 3.87 -16.24
CA ILE A 234 9.55 4.33 -15.21
C ILE A 234 9.87 3.78 -13.81
N ALA A 235 10.42 2.58 -13.74
CA ALA A 235 10.81 1.94 -12.49
C ALA A 235 12.20 2.39 -11.99
N LEU A 236 12.97 3.11 -12.82
CA LEU A 236 14.34 3.51 -12.50
C LEU A 236 14.33 4.83 -11.75
N LEU A 237 14.49 4.77 -10.45
CA LEU A 237 14.60 5.92 -9.57
C LEU A 237 16.04 6.02 -9.05
N ASP A 238 16.48 7.25 -8.75
CA ASP A 238 17.78 7.45 -8.12
C ASP A 238 17.75 6.94 -6.67
N PRO A 239 18.61 6.00 -6.30
CA PRO A 239 18.66 5.46 -4.94
C PRO A 239 19.04 6.50 -3.87
N ASP A 240 19.69 7.59 -4.25
CA ASP A 240 20.09 8.62 -3.30
C ASP A 240 18.99 9.66 -3.06
N ASP A 241 18.08 9.86 -4.02
CA ASP A 241 16.97 10.81 -3.92
C ASP A 241 15.65 10.17 -3.43
N VAL A 242 15.48 8.86 -3.63
CA VAL A 242 14.20 8.18 -3.41
C VAL A 242 13.68 8.30 -1.98
N GLY A 243 14.56 8.31 -0.99
CA GLY A 243 14.20 8.42 0.42
C GLY A 243 13.53 9.77 0.74
N ASP A 244 14.09 10.86 0.23
CA ASP A 244 13.57 12.21 0.42
C ASP A 244 12.25 12.40 -0.33
N LEU A 245 12.15 11.90 -1.55
CA LEU A 245 10.92 11.92 -2.34
C LEU A 245 9.78 11.19 -1.61
N ILE A 246 10.03 9.98 -1.11
CA ILE A 246 9.02 9.21 -0.36
C ILE A 246 8.63 9.94 0.92
N THR A 247 9.58 10.50 1.65
CA THR A 247 9.32 11.23 2.89
C THR A 247 8.41 12.44 2.64
N GLN A 248 8.64 13.16 1.56
CA GLN A 248 7.83 14.31 1.17
C GLN A 248 6.40 13.90 0.80
N GLU A 249 6.24 12.86 -0.02
CA GLU A 249 4.94 12.37 -0.46
C GLU A 249 4.11 11.77 0.69
N VAL A 250 4.77 11.02 1.59
CA VAL A 250 4.11 10.40 2.75
C VAL A 250 3.54 11.45 3.70
N GLY A 251 4.22 12.57 3.91
CA GLY A 251 3.80 13.59 4.87
C GLY A 251 2.39 14.16 4.64
N ALA A 252 1.91 14.15 3.41
CA ALA A 252 0.57 14.60 3.01
C ALA A 252 -0.46 13.45 2.88
N SER A 253 -0.06 12.21 3.16
CA SER A 253 -0.89 11.02 2.93
C SER A 253 -1.83 10.71 4.10
N ALA A 254 -2.94 10.02 3.80
CA ALA A 254 -3.85 9.45 4.81
C ALA A 254 -3.14 8.44 5.71
N LEU A 255 -2.20 7.67 5.16
CA LEU A 255 -1.35 6.74 5.90
C LEU A 255 -0.59 7.46 7.03
N PHE A 256 0.03 8.61 6.73
CA PHE A 256 0.76 9.39 7.73
C PHE A 256 -0.17 9.87 8.86
N ALA A 257 -1.34 10.41 8.51
CA ALA A 257 -2.33 10.87 9.48
C ALA A 257 -2.83 9.73 10.39
N SER A 258 -3.04 8.54 9.83
CA SER A 258 -3.43 7.34 10.57
C SER A 258 -2.32 6.90 11.54
N ARG A 259 -1.08 6.80 11.07
CA ARG A 259 0.07 6.42 11.91
C ARG A 259 0.41 7.46 12.97
N PHE A 260 0.29 8.75 12.64
CA PHE A 260 0.43 9.82 13.63
C PHE A 260 -0.59 9.67 14.76
N ARG A 261 -1.84 9.34 14.46
CA ARG A 261 -2.87 9.08 15.47
C ARG A 261 -2.46 7.94 16.41
N GLU A 262 -1.94 6.85 15.86
CA GLU A 262 -1.46 5.69 16.64
C GLU A 262 -0.26 6.09 17.53
N CYS A 263 0.74 6.76 16.97
CA CYS A 263 1.90 7.25 17.70
C CYS A 263 1.49 8.23 18.82
N ALA A 264 0.59 9.17 18.52
CA ALA A 264 0.09 10.14 19.49
C ALA A 264 -0.73 9.46 20.61
N SER A 265 -1.48 8.41 20.29
CA SER A 265 -2.23 7.63 21.27
C SER A 265 -1.29 6.86 22.20
N ARG A 266 -0.26 6.18 21.68
CA ARG A 266 0.78 5.51 22.46
C ARG A 266 1.57 6.49 23.34
N ALA A 267 1.79 7.69 22.83
CA ALA A 267 2.44 8.77 23.59
C ALA A 267 1.52 9.46 24.60
N LEU A 268 0.28 8.98 24.74
CA LEU A 268 -0.73 9.54 25.66
C LEU A 268 -1.08 11.01 25.35
N LEU A 269 -0.99 11.43 24.10
CA LEU A 269 -1.41 12.75 23.65
C LEU A 269 -2.89 12.79 23.27
N LEU A 270 -3.49 11.63 22.97
CA LEU A 270 -4.90 11.45 22.61
C LEU A 270 -5.62 10.53 23.63
N PRO A 271 -5.72 10.93 24.91
CA PRO A 271 -6.35 10.09 25.93
C PRO A 271 -7.85 9.99 25.69
N ARG A 272 -8.44 8.84 26.03
CA ARG A 272 -9.88 8.65 26.10
C ARG A 272 -10.46 9.51 27.23
N ARG A 273 -11.67 10.06 27.04
CA ARG A 273 -12.30 10.89 28.06
C ARG A 273 -12.71 10.08 29.31
N ASN A 274 -13.21 8.86 29.10
CA ASN A 274 -13.70 7.99 30.16
C ASN A 274 -13.15 6.58 30.00
N PRO A 275 -12.64 5.93 31.07
CA PRO A 275 -12.33 4.53 31.08
C PRO A 275 -13.60 3.69 30.77
N GLY A 276 -13.48 2.68 29.92
CA GLY A 276 -14.60 1.81 29.58
C GLY A 276 -15.58 2.32 28.52
N GLN A 277 -15.51 3.59 28.12
CA GLN A 277 -16.29 4.11 27.01
C GLN A 277 -15.39 4.39 25.80
N ARG A 278 -15.71 3.80 24.66
CA ARG A 278 -15.01 4.10 23.41
C ARG A 278 -15.41 5.51 22.95
N THR A 279 -14.42 6.37 22.73
CA THR A 279 -14.64 7.61 22.03
C THR A 279 -14.96 7.28 20.58
N PRO A 280 -16.02 7.86 19.97
CA PRO A 280 -16.29 7.65 18.55
C PRO A 280 -15.05 7.97 17.70
N LEU A 281 -14.79 7.14 16.73
CA LEU A 281 -13.55 7.21 15.95
C LEU A 281 -13.39 8.55 15.21
N TRP A 282 -14.48 9.10 14.69
CA TRP A 282 -14.46 10.42 14.04
C TRP A 282 -13.98 11.53 14.96
N GLN A 283 -14.30 11.49 16.28
CA GLN A 283 -13.80 12.46 17.24
C GLN A 283 -12.29 12.29 17.50
N GLN A 284 -11.82 11.05 17.49
CA GLN A 284 -10.38 10.77 17.62
C GLN A 284 -9.62 11.29 16.40
N ARG A 285 -10.16 11.10 15.19
CA ARG A 285 -9.60 11.63 13.95
C ARG A 285 -9.52 13.13 13.97
N GLN A 286 -10.61 13.80 14.31
CA GLN A 286 -10.65 15.27 14.36
C GLN A 286 -9.60 15.81 15.34
N ARG A 287 -9.46 15.21 16.51
CA ARG A 287 -8.44 15.63 17.49
C ARG A 287 -7.02 15.33 17.02
N SER A 288 -6.83 14.18 16.39
CA SER A 288 -5.54 13.82 15.81
C SER A 288 -5.15 14.76 14.68
N ALA A 289 -6.09 15.09 13.80
CA ALA A 289 -5.85 16.05 12.72
C ALA A 289 -5.47 17.44 13.26
N GLN A 290 -6.19 17.96 14.25
CA GLN A 290 -5.86 19.22 14.90
C GLN A 290 -4.48 19.17 15.59
N LEU A 291 -4.17 18.06 16.24
CA LEU A 291 -2.86 17.87 16.86
C LEU A 291 -1.74 17.81 15.81
N LEU A 292 -1.98 17.10 14.69
CA LEU A 292 -1.02 17.00 13.59
C LEU A 292 -0.78 18.37 12.94
N GLU A 293 -1.82 19.13 12.69
CA GLU A 293 -1.72 20.49 12.12
C GLU A 293 -0.78 21.39 12.97
N VAL A 294 -0.94 21.35 14.30
CA VAL A 294 -0.05 22.08 15.21
C VAL A 294 1.34 21.45 15.24
N ALA A 295 1.44 20.11 15.33
CA ALA A 295 2.71 19.40 15.44
C ALA A 295 3.58 19.56 14.18
N SER A 296 2.98 19.64 13.00
CA SER A 296 3.68 19.81 11.72
C SER A 296 4.44 21.14 11.62
N GLN A 297 4.08 22.14 12.44
CA GLN A 297 4.83 23.40 12.55
C GLN A 297 6.16 23.24 13.30
N TYR A 298 6.36 22.08 13.93
CA TYR A 298 7.55 21.74 14.71
C TYR A 298 8.20 20.46 14.18
N PRO A 299 9.04 20.52 13.13
CA PRO A 299 9.61 19.32 12.49
C PRO A 299 10.40 18.43 13.43
N ALA A 300 10.97 18.99 14.51
CA ALA A 300 11.69 18.25 15.54
C ALA A 300 10.77 17.65 16.63
N PHE A 301 9.43 17.75 16.49
CA PHE A 301 8.53 17.20 17.50
C PHE A 301 8.64 15.65 17.50
N PRO A 302 8.95 15.03 18.67
CA PRO A 302 9.32 13.61 18.73
C PRO A 302 8.28 12.66 18.13
N ILE A 303 6.98 12.99 18.24
CA ILE A 303 5.93 12.12 17.71
C ILE A 303 5.84 12.21 16.18
N VAL A 304 6.11 13.36 15.59
CA VAL A 304 6.22 13.51 14.12
C VAL A 304 7.39 12.68 13.62
N LEU A 305 8.58 12.84 14.25
CA LEU A 305 9.77 12.06 13.89
C LEU A 305 9.56 10.55 14.04
N GLU A 306 8.89 10.12 15.12
CA GLU A 306 8.57 8.71 15.32
C GLU A 306 7.58 8.20 14.26
N THR A 307 6.59 9.01 13.88
CA THR A 307 5.65 8.66 12.81
C THR A 307 6.38 8.49 11.48
N VAL A 308 7.26 9.42 11.13
CA VAL A 308 8.10 9.30 9.92
C VAL A 308 8.91 8.02 9.95
N ARG A 309 9.62 7.75 11.08
CA ARG A 309 10.42 6.53 11.24
C ARG A 309 9.56 5.26 11.06
N GLU A 310 8.40 5.23 11.72
CA GLU A 310 7.49 4.07 11.66
C GLU A 310 6.98 3.83 10.25
N VAL A 311 6.56 4.90 9.55
CA VAL A 311 6.10 4.76 8.16
C VAL A 311 7.22 4.28 7.24
N LEU A 312 8.39 4.88 7.33
CA LEU A 312 9.49 4.57 6.39
C LEU A 312 10.19 3.23 6.65
N ARG A 313 10.08 2.66 7.87
CA ARG A 313 10.81 1.45 8.26
C ARG A 313 9.94 0.28 8.67
N ASP A 314 8.78 0.54 9.29
CA ASP A 314 7.94 -0.52 9.85
C ASP A 314 6.74 -0.82 8.94
N VAL A 315 6.13 0.21 8.33
CA VAL A 315 5.07 0.04 7.31
C VAL A 315 5.71 -0.23 5.96
N PHE A 316 6.56 0.68 5.51
CA PHE A 316 7.41 0.52 4.34
C PHE A 316 8.74 -0.11 4.73
N ASP A 317 9.48 -0.58 3.76
CA ASP A 317 10.89 -0.94 3.88
C ASP A 317 11.72 -0.10 2.89
N VAL A 318 11.79 1.21 3.17
CA VAL A 318 12.56 2.14 2.33
C VAL A 318 14.04 1.76 2.27
N PRO A 319 14.68 1.26 3.34
CA PRO A 319 16.04 0.75 3.25
C PRO A 319 16.21 -0.39 2.23
N ALA A 320 15.27 -1.37 2.20
CA ALA A 320 15.33 -2.46 1.23
C ALA A 320 15.07 -1.96 -0.20
N LEU A 321 14.13 -1.02 -0.39
CA LEU A 321 13.92 -0.36 -1.69
C LEU A 321 15.20 0.35 -2.18
N THR A 322 15.82 1.16 -1.33
CA THR A 322 17.06 1.86 -1.68
C THR A 322 18.18 0.89 -2.04
N ALA A 323 18.31 -0.21 -1.30
CA ALA A 323 19.29 -1.27 -1.61
C ALA A 323 18.99 -1.93 -2.96
N LEU A 324 17.71 -2.22 -3.25
CA LEU A 324 17.27 -2.78 -4.54
C LEU A 324 17.59 -1.83 -5.70
N LEU A 325 17.28 -0.53 -5.55
CA LEU A 325 17.59 0.47 -6.57
C LEU A 325 19.10 0.61 -6.81
N ARG A 326 19.94 0.50 -5.78
CA ARG A 326 21.41 0.41 -5.94
C ARG A 326 21.84 -0.84 -6.68
N ASP A 327 21.22 -1.99 -6.41
CA ASP A 327 21.48 -3.22 -7.14
C ASP A 327 21.05 -3.11 -8.61
N ILE A 328 19.97 -2.37 -8.91
CA ILE A 328 19.54 -2.05 -10.27
C ILE A 328 20.55 -1.11 -10.95
N ALA A 329 20.94 -0.01 -10.30
CA ALA A 329 21.89 0.96 -10.84
C ALA A 329 23.27 0.31 -11.12
N SER A 330 23.72 -0.62 -10.26
CA SER A 330 24.95 -1.39 -10.46
C SER A 330 24.81 -2.60 -11.39
N ARG A 331 23.63 -2.82 -11.99
CA ARG A 331 23.33 -3.94 -12.89
C ARG A 331 23.43 -5.34 -12.24
N LYS A 332 23.41 -5.44 -10.94
CA LYS A 332 23.25 -6.73 -10.23
C LYS A 332 21.84 -7.27 -10.38
N VAL A 333 20.85 -6.39 -10.41
CA VAL A 333 19.45 -6.65 -10.76
C VAL A 333 19.17 -5.95 -12.09
N ARG A 334 18.65 -6.68 -13.03
CA ARG A 334 18.32 -6.20 -14.37
C ARG A 334 16.83 -5.86 -14.44
N VAL A 335 16.49 -4.73 -15.04
CA VAL A 335 15.11 -4.39 -15.41
C VAL A 335 14.97 -4.55 -16.92
N VAL A 336 14.01 -5.33 -17.36
CA VAL A 336 13.68 -5.54 -18.77
C VAL A 336 12.28 -5.03 -19.04
N GLU A 337 12.10 -4.41 -20.19
CA GLU A 337 10.82 -3.86 -20.62
C GLU A 337 10.27 -4.68 -21.77
N VAL A 338 8.99 -4.98 -21.69
CA VAL A 338 8.26 -5.73 -22.71
C VAL A 338 6.93 -5.07 -22.99
N GLU A 339 6.49 -5.15 -24.24
CA GLU A 339 5.15 -4.73 -24.64
C GLU A 339 4.38 -5.98 -25.07
N THR A 340 3.19 -6.14 -24.52
CA THR A 340 2.31 -7.28 -24.79
C THR A 340 0.96 -6.79 -25.29
N GLN A 341 0.28 -7.59 -26.11
CA GLN A 341 -1.07 -7.23 -26.57
C GLN A 341 -2.12 -7.43 -25.48
N THR A 342 -1.89 -8.39 -24.59
CA THR A 342 -2.76 -8.73 -23.47
C THR A 342 -1.89 -9.00 -22.24
N PRO A 343 -2.39 -8.78 -21.01
CA PRO A 343 -1.61 -9.03 -19.82
C PRO A 343 -1.11 -10.47 -19.77
N SER A 344 0.16 -10.61 -19.41
CA SER A 344 0.80 -11.91 -19.16
C SER A 344 0.11 -12.69 -18.03
N PRO A 345 0.39 -13.99 -17.84
CA PRO A 345 -0.14 -14.75 -16.71
C PRO A 345 0.11 -14.10 -15.35
N PHE A 346 1.32 -13.56 -15.11
CA PHE A 346 1.63 -12.82 -13.87
C PHE A 346 0.90 -11.48 -13.83
N GLY A 347 0.80 -10.77 -14.97
CA GLY A 347 0.04 -9.53 -15.09
C GLY A 347 -1.44 -9.73 -14.74
N LYS A 348 -2.05 -10.81 -15.22
CA LYS A 348 -3.43 -11.17 -14.87
C LYS A 348 -3.61 -11.39 -13.37
N SER A 349 -2.67 -12.09 -12.73
CA SER A 349 -2.73 -12.32 -11.27
C SER A 349 -2.64 -11.05 -10.43
N LEU A 350 -2.04 -9.99 -10.97
CA LEU A 350 -1.95 -8.70 -10.29
C LEU A 350 -3.18 -7.81 -10.51
N LEU A 351 -3.92 -8.04 -11.61
CA LEU A 351 -5.11 -7.24 -11.97
C LEU A 351 -6.38 -7.72 -11.25
N PHE A 352 -6.39 -8.93 -10.71
CA PHE A 352 -7.49 -9.59 -10.01
C PHE A 352 -7.13 -9.92 -8.56
#